data_f34a18c638b36e3c88a7a213ebba9b59
#
_entry.id   f34a18c638b36e3c88a7a213ebba9b59
#
_cell.length_a   1.000
_cell.length_b   1.000
_cell.length_c   1.000
_cell.angle_alpha   90.00
_cell.angle_beta   90.00
_cell.angle_gamma   90.00
#
_symmetry.space_group_name_H-M   'P 1'
#
loop_
_entity.id
_entity.type
_entity.pdbx_description
1 polymer ?
#
loop_
_entity_poly.entity_id
_entity_poly.type
_entity_poly.pdbx_seq_one_letter_code
_entity_poly.pdbx_strand_id
1 'polypeptide(L)'
;MSTTAATAENLKLKLTRHIKAPRERVFEAWTNPENIMRWFRTDVSHLISAKTDPRVGGEYRFVSNTSGCGGGNSDVNKEIGGVYKEIKKPSKLVFTWRWMNNPRRGDGETTVTIDLAEVQGGTQLTLTHEGFATGESRDGHNQGWNGILDTFERQMEKAAESMTPGNFSWNELMTSATDKAAAFYAKLFGWEPAPMPGMAYTVFKNAGNYAGGMLQAGDGRPTMWVPYVTVADTDASAAAAQKLGAKVCMEPTDIPGVGRIAVITDPTGATFGVWAQAKE
;
A
#
# COMPACT_ATOMS: atom_id res chain seq x y z
N MET A 1 -30.27 21.66 -34.98
CA MET A 1 -29.32 20.71 -34.34
C MET A 1 -29.77 20.55 -32.90
N SER A 2 -30.35 19.41 -32.58
CA SER A 2 -30.94 19.17 -31.25
C SER A 2 -29.81 18.74 -30.31
N THR A 3 -29.39 19.62 -29.41
CA THR A 3 -28.53 19.29 -28.30
C THR A 3 -29.36 18.55 -27.25
N THR A 4 -29.31 17.24 -27.27
CA THR A 4 -29.89 16.42 -26.21
C THR A 4 -29.15 16.77 -24.90
N ALA A 5 -29.83 17.44 -23.98
CA ALA A 5 -29.30 17.67 -22.62
C ALA A 5 -28.96 16.32 -22.00
N ALA A 6 -27.72 16.14 -21.65
CA ALA A 6 -27.27 14.94 -20.95
C ALA A 6 -28.05 14.84 -19.63
N THR A 7 -28.80 13.76 -19.44
CA THR A 7 -29.49 13.51 -18.17
C THR A 7 -28.46 13.27 -17.07
N ALA A 8 -28.78 13.57 -15.78
CA ALA A 8 -27.89 13.43 -14.63
C ALA A 8 -27.30 12.01 -14.51
N GLU A 9 -27.98 10.98 -14.99
CA GLU A 9 -27.49 9.60 -15.07
C GLU A 9 -26.29 9.42 -16.01
N ASN A 10 -26.20 10.22 -17.08
CA ASN A 10 -25.07 10.17 -18.04
C ASN A 10 -23.79 10.84 -17.52
N LEU A 11 -23.85 11.57 -16.41
CA LEU A 11 -22.71 12.27 -15.80
C LEU A 11 -22.19 11.57 -14.55
N LYS A 12 -22.38 10.25 -14.49
CA LYS A 12 -21.94 9.36 -13.42
C LYS A 12 -21.08 8.23 -14.01
N LEU A 13 -20.03 7.86 -13.34
CA LEU A 13 -19.29 6.63 -13.64
C LEU A 13 -19.43 5.63 -12.49
N LYS A 14 -19.40 4.36 -12.81
CA LYS A 14 -19.42 3.25 -11.84
C LYS A 14 -18.48 2.17 -12.30
N LEU A 15 -17.54 1.80 -11.41
CA LEU A 15 -16.56 0.74 -11.65
C LEU A 15 -16.65 -0.29 -10.54
N THR A 16 -16.52 -1.56 -10.89
CA THR A 16 -16.54 -2.66 -9.93
C THR A 16 -15.29 -3.50 -10.10
N ARG A 17 -14.67 -3.92 -8.98
CA ARG A 17 -13.52 -4.83 -8.94
C ARG A 17 -13.76 -5.91 -7.88
N HIS A 18 -13.23 -7.10 -8.11
CA HIS A 18 -13.16 -8.16 -7.12
C HIS A 18 -11.75 -8.19 -6.52
N ILE A 19 -11.64 -7.79 -5.27
CA ILE A 19 -10.36 -7.70 -4.54
C ILE A 19 -10.19 -8.95 -3.68
N LYS A 20 -9.13 -9.72 -3.90
CA LYS A 20 -8.81 -10.94 -3.14
C LYS A 20 -8.22 -10.61 -1.76
N ALA A 21 -8.97 -9.88 -0.96
CA ALA A 21 -8.59 -9.49 0.40
C ALA A 21 -9.84 -9.27 1.26
N PRO A 22 -9.74 -9.45 2.60
CA PRO A 22 -10.80 -9.10 3.54
C PRO A 22 -11.18 -7.62 3.44
N ARG A 23 -12.45 -7.34 3.66
CA ARG A 23 -13.04 -6.01 3.54
C ARG A 23 -12.35 -4.97 4.43
N GLU A 24 -11.94 -5.37 5.63
CA GLU A 24 -11.20 -4.54 6.58
C GLU A 24 -9.87 -4.04 6.01
N ARG A 25 -9.14 -4.92 5.35
CA ARG A 25 -7.86 -4.57 4.70
C ARG A 25 -8.06 -3.67 3.48
N VAL A 26 -9.11 -3.93 2.69
CA VAL A 26 -9.48 -3.06 1.57
C VAL A 26 -9.83 -1.67 2.08
N PHE A 27 -10.62 -1.56 3.16
CA PHE A 27 -10.99 -0.29 3.77
C PHE A 27 -9.78 0.46 4.32
N GLU A 28 -8.89 -0.22 5.02
CA GLU A 28 -7.64 0.37 5.53
C GLU A 28 -6.76 0.89 4.39
N ALA A 29 -6.67 0.16 3.29
CA ALA A 29 -5.91 0.58 2.13
C ALA A 29 -6.42 1.89 1.52
N TRP A 30 -7.71 2.21 1.66
CA TRP A 30 -8.33 3.46 1.19
C TRP A 30 -8.26 4.61 2.20
N THR A 31 -7.88 4.36 3.45
CA THR A 31 -7.90 5.38 4.52
C THR A 31 -6.52 5.68 5.09
N ASN A 32 -5.60 4.73 5.07
CA ASN A 32 -4.23 4.91 5.56
C ASN A 32 -3.36 5.57 4.48
N PRO A 33 -2.73 6.74 4.76
CA PRO A 33 -1.95 7.48 3.77
C PRO A 33 -0.75 6.70 3.22
N GLU A 34 -0.08 5.89 4.05
CA GLU A 34 1.05 5.07 3.59
C GLU A 34 0.60 3.99 2.60
N ASN A 35 -0.58 3.39 2.81
CA ASN A 35 -1.15 2.43 1.89
C ASN A 35 -1.57 3.11 0.59
N ILE A 36 -2.23 4.28 0.66
CA ILE A 36 -2.65 5.07 -0.50
C ILE A 36 -1.44 5.41 -1.39
N MET A 37 -0.32 5.81 -0.81
CA MET A 37 0.92 6.11 -1.55
C MET A 37 1.42 4.93 -2.41
N ARG A 38 1.11 3.69 -2.03
CA ARG A 38 1.57 2.49 -2.75
C ARG A 38 0.76 2.17 -4.00
N TRP A 39 -0.55 2.40 -3.96
CA TRP A 39 -1.44 1.97 -5.03
C TRP A 39 -2.04 3.11 -5.84
N PHE A 40 -2.13 4.32 -5.28
CA PHE A 40 -2.75 5.45 -5.99
C PHE A 40 -1.77 6.03 -7.02
N ARG A 41 -1.62 5.29 -8.11
CA ARG A 41 -0.72 5.64 -9.22
C ARG A 41 -1.22 5.07 -10.53
N THR A 42 -0.76 5.67 -11.62
CA THR A 42 -0.87 5.16 -12.99
C THR A 42 0.53 4.95 -13.57
N ASP A 43 0.63 4.46 -14.79
CA ASP A 43 1.93 4.27 -15.46
C ASP A 43 2.72 5.57 -15.63
N VAL A 44 2.04 6.72 -15.62
CA VAL A 44 2.63 8.05 -15.85
C VAL A 44 2.55 8.99 -14.65
N SER A 45 2.01 8.58 -13.52
CA SER A 45 1.80 9.43 -12.35
C SER A 45 1.82 8.61 -11.07
N HIS A 46 2.50 9.11 -10.05
CA HIS A 46 2.50 8.54 -8.70
C HIS A 46 2.37 9.65 -7.66
N LEU A 47 1.89 9.30 -6.47
CA LEU A 47 1.83 10.24 -5.36
C LEU A 47 3.23 10.48 -4.78
N ILE A 48 3.52 11.75 -4.50
CA ILE A 48 4.69 12.19 -3.73
C ILE A 48 4.31 12.58 -2.30
N SER A 49 3.01 12.78 -2.04
CA SER A 49 2.47 13.01 -0.69
C SER A 49 1.02 12.59 -0.62
N ALA A 50 0.64 11.95 0.48
CA ALA A 50 -0.73 11.68 0.86
C ALA A 50 -0.93 12.07 2.33
N LYS A 51 -2.03 12.78 2.61
CA LYS A 51 -2.49 13.09 3.97
C LYS A 51 -3.97 12.74 4.06
N THR A 52 -4.38 12.14 5.16
CA THR A 52 -5.79 11.77 5.42
C THR A 52 -6.14 12.01 6.88
N ASP A 53 -7.35 12.50 7.10
CA ASP A 53 -8.00 12.55 8.41
C ASP A 53 -9.32 11.77 8.29
N PRO A 54 -9.31 10.41 8.43
CA PRO A 54 -10.44 9.55 8.09
C PRO A 54 -11.54 9.58 9.15
N ARG A 55 -12.14 10.74 9.35
CA ARG A 55 -13.37 10.98 10.12
C ARG A 55 -14.34 11.83 9.30
N VAL A 56 -15.62 11.75 9.61
CA VAL A 56 -16.62 12.61 8.94
C VAL A 56 -16.26 14.09 9.18
N GLY A 57 -16.18 14.86 8.11
CA GLY A 57 -15.70 16.25 8.13
C GLY A 57 -14.18 16.40 8.08
N GLY A 58 -13.40 15.33 8.22
CA GLY A 58 -11.95 15.36 8.06
C GLY A 58 -11.54 15.54 6.61
N GLU A 59 -10.37 16.14 6.39
CA GLU A 59 -9.84 16.43 5.06
C GLU A 59 -8.85 15.39 4.59
N TYR A 60 -8.72 15.27 3.26
CA TYR A 60 -7.60 14.56 2.66
C TYR A 60 -6.95 15.40 1.56
N ARG A 61 -5.67 15.13 1.29
CA ARG A 61 -4.90 15.81 0.27
C ARG A 61 -3.86 14.88 -0.34
N PHE A 62 -3.88 14.74 -1.67
CA PHE A 62 -2.93 13.96 -2.44
C PHE A 62 -2.20 14.85 -3.41
N VAL A 63 -0.88 14.73 -3.44
CA VAL A 63 -0.02 15.44 -4.40
C VAL A 63 0.67 14.40 -5.26
N SER A 64 0.52 14.50 -6.57
CA SER A 64 1.15 13.59 -7.53
C SER A 64 2.15 14.30 -8.42
N ASN A 65 3.24 13.60 -8.74
CA ASN A 65 4.15 13.97 -9.80
C ASN A 65 3.70 13.31 -11.10
N THR A 66 3.70 14.05 -12.20
CA THR A 66 3.52 13.51 -13.55
C THR A 66 4.88 13.41 -14.22
N SER A 67 5.40 12.19 -14.38
CA SER A 67 6.55 11.95 -15.25
C SER A 67 6.10 12.17 -16.68
N GLY A 68 6.61 13.22 -17.34
CA GLY A 68 6.19 13.60 -18.67
C GLY A 68 6.58 12.58 -19.73
N CYS A 69 5.57 11.90 -20.30
CA CYS A 69 5.64 11.34 -21.64
C CYS A 69 4.82 12.26 -22.55
N GLY A 70 5.43 13.33 -23.03
CA GLY A 70 4.78 14.27 -23.98
C GLY A 70 5.29 15.68 -23.76
N GLY A 71 6.14 16.15 -24.63
CA GLY A 71 6.83 17.43 -24.78
C GLY A 71 6.18 18.75 -24.34
N GLY A 72 5.64 18.81 -23.17
CA GLY A 72 5.11 20.00 -22.52
C GLY A 72 5.75 20.16 -21.14
N ASN A 73 6.31 21.32 -20.90
CA ASN A 73 6.92 21.77 -19.65
C ASN A 73 5.87 21.71 -18.53
N SER A 74 5.71 20.55 -17.84
CA SER A 74 4.71 20.36 -16.78
C SER A 74 5.32 19.77 -15.51
N ASP A 75 6.22 20.55 -14.89
CA ASP A 75 6.64 20.37 -13.49
C ASP A 75 5.52 20.79 -12.50
N VAL A 76 4.25 20.79 -12.94
CA VAL A 76 3.13 21.15 -12.09
C VAL A 76 2.61 19.88 -11.41
N ASN A 77 2.95 19.73 -10.14
CA ASN A 77 2.36 18.72 -9.30
C ASN A 77 0.83 18.84 -9.34
N LYS A 78 0.16 17.74 -9.68
CA LYS A 78 -1.30 17.68 -9.60
C LYS A 78 -1.70 17.45 -8.17
N GLU A 79 -2.67 18.22 -7.72
CA GLU A 79 -3.14 18.17 -6.35
C GLU A 79 -4.64 17.89 -6.31
N ILE A 80 -5.02 16.89 -5.52
CA ILE A 80 -6.38 16.44 -5.31
C ILE A 80 -6.67 16.56 -3.83
N GLY A 81 -7.86 17.03 -3.48
CA GLY A 81 -8.29 17.10 -2.09
C GLY A 81 -9.81 17.07 -1.96
N GLY A 82 -10.26 16.88 -0.74
CA GLY A 82 -11.66 16.86 -0.40
C GLY A 82 -11.91 16.57 1.06
N VAL A 83 -13.17 16.30 1.39
CA VAL A 83 -13.66 16.08 2.75
C VAL A 83 -14.43 14.76 2.80
N TYR A 84 -14.20 13.96 3.85
CA TYR A 84 -15.00 12.77 4.12
C TYR A 84 -16.41 13.14 4.55
N LYS A 85 -17.43 12.67 3.81
CA LYS A 85 -18.86 12.95 4.07
C LYS A 85 -19.53 11.81 4.85
N GLU A 86 -19.12 10.56 4.57
CA GLU A 86 -19.64 9.39 5.26
C GLU A 86 -18.52 8.36 5.43
N ILE A 87 -18.43 7.76 6.60
CA ILE A 87 -17.52 6.67 6.91
C ILE A 87 -18.28 5.60 7.68
N LYS A 88 -18.48 4.44 7.04
CA LYS A 88 -19.03 3.22 7.68
C LYS A 88 -17.99 2.11 7.57
N LYS A 89 -17.13 2.01 8.57
CA LYS A 89 -16.08 1.00 8.62
C LYS A 89 -16.69 -0.39 8.81
N PRO A 90 -16.30 -1.41 8.04
CA PRO A 90 -15.37 -1.39 6.90
C PRO A 90 -16.09 -1.39 5.54
N SER A 91 -17.33 -0.90 5.43
CA SER A 91 -18.22 -1.14 4.28
C SER A 91 -18.37 0.04 3.32
N LYS A 92 -18.15 1.28 3.77
CA LYS A 92 -18.42 2.44 2.93
C LYS A 92 -17.55 3.65 3.26
N LEU A 93 -17.12 4.36 2.20
CA LEU A 93 -16.53 5.69 2.25
C LEU A 93 -17.25 6.59 1.25
N VAL A 94 -17.59 7.82 1.66
CA VAL A 94 -18.06 8.88 0.78
C VAL A 94 -17.20 10.10 1.02
N PHE A 95 -16.63 10.67 -0.03
CA PHE A 95 -15.80 11.86 0.06
C PHE A 95 -15.95 12.74 -1.17
N THR A 96 -15.74 14.04 -0.98
CA THR A 96 -15.71 14.98 -2.09
C THR A 96 -14.38 14.89 -2.82
N TRP A 97 -14.36 15.25 -4.10
CA TRP A 97 -13.21 15.22 -4.96
C TRP A 97 -13.05 16.51 -5.71
N ARG A 98 -11.90 17.17 -5.59
CA ARG A 98 -11.60 18.42 -6.27
C ARG A 98 -10.13 18.49 -6.67
N TRP A 99 -9.86 19.00 -7.88
CA TRP A 99 -8.54 19.40 -8.31
C TRP A 99 -8.19 20.75 -7.68
N MET A 100 -7.20 20.81 -6.81
CA MET A 100 -6.90 21.99 -5.99
C MET A 100 -6.13 23.07 -6.77
N ASN A 101 -5.30 22.69 -7.73
CA ASN A 101 -4.41 23.60 -8.46
C ASN A 101 -4.66 23.61 -9.99
N ASN A 102 -5.81 23.12 -10.44
CA ASN A 102 -6.17 23.14 -11.86
C ASN A 102 -7.62 23.66 -12.05
N PRO A 103 -7.83 25.00 -12.01
CA PRO A 103 -9.14 25.60 -12.19
C PRO A 103 -9.75 25.40 -13.60
N ARG A 104 -8.94 24.96 -14.59
CA ARG A 104 -9.40 24.67 -15.95
C ARG A 104 -10.07 23.30 -16.08
N ARG A 105 -9.95 22.40 -15.11
CA ARG A 105 -10.78 21.19 -15.01
C ARG A 105 -12.08 21.55 -14.31
N GLY A 106 -13.02 22.07 -15.08
CA GLY A 106 -14.20 22.82 -14.69
C GLY A 106 -15.32 22.09 -13.94
N ASP A 107 -15.05 20.93 -13.30
CA ASP A 107 -16.12 20.16 -12.63
C ASP A 107 -16.49 20.69 -11.24
N GLY A 108 -15.74 21.66 -10.70
CA GLY A 108 -15.97 22.05 -9.32
C GLY A 108 -15.66 20.93 -8.33
N GLU A 109 -16.54 20.73 -7.36
CA GLU A 109 -16.48 19.65 -6.40
C GLU A 109 -17.41 18.50 -6.84
N THR A 110 -16.87 17.31 -6.98
CA THR A 110 -17.58 16.07 -7.31
C THR A 110 -17.60 15.13 -6.12
N THR A 111 -18.31 14.01 -6.19
CA THR A 111 -18.44 13.07 -5.06
C THR A 111 -18.01 11.67 -5.50
N VAL A 112 -17.16 11.05 -4.68
CA VAL A 112 -16.75 9.65 -4.82
C VAL A 112 -17.35 8.83 -3.68
N THR A 113 -17.96 7.72 -4.04
CA THR A 113 -18.46 6.71 -3.12
C THR A 113 -17.72 5.40 -3.36
N ILE A 114 -17.20 4.80 -2.31
CA ILE A 114 -16.63 3.46 -2.30
C ILE A 114 -17.53 2.58 -1.44
N ASP A 115 -18.15 1.60 -2.05
CA ASP A 115 -18.91 0.56 -1.37
C ASP A 115 -18.10 -0.74 -1.39
N LEU A 116 -18.01 -1.39 -0.23
CA LEU A 116 -17.26 -2.64 -0.02
C LEU A 116 -18.22 -3.71 0.49
N ALA A 117 -18.49 -4.69 -0.35
CA ALA A 117 -19.32 -5.84 0.00
C ALA A 117 -18.44 -7.09 0.15
N GLU A 118 -18.66 -7.85 1.23
CA GLU A 118 -18.03 -9.15 1.39
C GLU A 118 -18.62 -10.13 0.39
N VAL A 119 -17.76 -10.86 -0.32
CA VAL A 119 -18.13 -11.88 -1.31
C VAL A 119 -17.23 -13.10 -1.16
N GLN A 120 -17.61 -14.20 -1.78
CA GLN A 120 -16.76 -15.39 -1.75
C GLN A 120 -15.38 -15.08 -2.35
N GLY A 121 -14.33 -15.36 -1.58
CA GLY A 121 -12.95 -15.17 -2.00
C GLY A 121 -12.42 -13.72 -1.89
N GLY A 122 -13.15 -12.82 -1.21
CA GLY A 122 -12.64 -11.46 -0.98
C GLY A 122 -13.72 -10.39 -0.83
N THR A 123 -13.47 -9.26 -1.45
CA THR A 123 -14.31 -8.06 -1.37
C THR A 123 -14.70 -7.57 -2.76
N GLN A 124 -15.97 -7.36 -2.99
CA GLN A 124 -16.44 -6.57 -4.13
C GLN A 124 -16.34 -5.09 -3.79
N LEU A 125 -15.44 -4.38 -4.47
CA LEU A 125 -15.31 -2.94 -4.41
C LEU A 125 -16.13 -2.33 -5.54
N THR A 126 -17.03 -1.39 -5.21
CA THR A 126 -17.75 -0.56 -6.18
C THR A 126 -17.38 0.89 -5.95
N LEU A 127 -16.76 1.51 -6.95
CA LEU A 127 -16.48 2.93 -6.99
C LEU A 127 -17.56 3.62 -7.83
N THR A 128 -18.20 4.61 -7.24
CA THR A 128 -19.12 5.52 -7.95
C THR A 128 -18.56 6.93 -7.86
N HIS A 129 -18.45 7.65 -8.99
CA HIS A 129 -18.03 9.04 -9.03
C HIS A 129 -19.08 9.84 -9.82
N GLU A 130 -19.60 10.87 -9.20
CA GLU A 130 -20.73 11.63 -9.73
C GLU A 130 -20.57 13.14 -9.49
N GLY A 131 -21.37 13.94 -10.20
CA GLY A 131 -21.33 15.40 -10.12
C GLY A 131 -20.43 16.03 -11.18
N PHE A 132 -20.10 15.31 -12.26
CA PHE A 132 -19.34 15.87 -13.38
C PHE A 132 -20.14 16.93 -14.15
N ALA A 133 -19.44 17.98 -14.57
CA ALA A 133 -20.05 19.03 -15.39
C ALA A 133 -20.25 18.60 -16.86
N THR A 134 -19.39 17.70 -17.37
CA THR A 134 -19.38 17.25 -18.76
C THR A 134 -19.11 15.76 -18.90
N GLY A 135 -19.54 15.17 -20.02
CA GLY A 135 -19.22 13.79 -20.37
C GLY A 135 -17.71 13.59 -20.59
N GLU A 136 -17.01 14.56 -21.13
CA GLU A 136 -15.56 14.52 -21.34
C GLU A 136 -14.81 14.41 -20.01
N SER A 137 -15.24 15.17 -19.00
CA SER A 137 -14.65 15.09 -17.68
C SER A 137 -14.92 13.73 -17.03
N ARG A 138 -16.15 13.22 -17.10
CA ARG A 138 -16.49 11.87 -16.65
C ARG A 138 -15.58 10.82 -17.28
N ASP A 139 -15.39 10.88 -18.59
CA ASP A 139 -14.63 9.89 -19.37
C ASP A 139 -13.13 9.96 -19.02
N GLY A 140 -12.57 11.15 -18.83
CA GLY A 140 -11.20 11.33 -18.34
C GLY A 140 -11.00 10.77 -16.93
N HIS A 141 -11.96 10.97 -16.02
CA HIS A 141 -11.91 10.36 -14.68
C HIS A 141 -12.10 8.84 -14.75
N ASN A 142 -12.96 8.33 -15.65
CA ASN A 142 -13.15 6.90 -15.85
C ASN A 142 -11.85 6.21 -16.28
N GLN A 143 -11.11 6.79 -17.23
CA GLN A 143 -9.81 6.28 -17.64
C GLN A 143 -8.80 6.29 -16.48
N GLY A 144 -8.72 7.39 -15.72
CA GLY A 144 -7.85 7.52 -14.57
C GLY A 144 -8.15 6.48 -13.48
N TRP A 145 -9.43 6.34 -13.12
CA TRP A 145 -9.86 5.37 -12.11
C TRP A 145 -9.59 3.92 -12.51
N ASN A 146 -9.78 3.55 -13.79
CA ASN A 146 -9.44 2.19 -14.22
C ASN A 146 -7.96 1.88 -13.99
N GLY A 147 -7.03 2.75 -14.42
CA GLY A 147 -5.60 2.54 -14.18
C GLY A 147 -5.22 2.50 -12.70
N ILE A 148 -5.85 3.33 -11.87
CA ILE A 148 -5.64 3.36 -10.43
C ILE A 148 -6.18 2.07 -9.79
N LEU A 149 -7.38 1.62 -10.13
CA LEU A 149 -7.99 0.41 -9.58
C LEU A 149 -7.25 -0.86 -10.02
N ASP A 150 -6.74 -0.92 -11.26
CA ASP A 150 -5.92 -2.04 -11.73
C ASP A 150 -4.61 -2.14 -10.93
N THR A 151 -4.02 -1.00 -10.58
CA THR A 151 -2.84 -0.96 -9.70
C THR A 151 -3.20 -1.37 -8.27
N PHE A 152 -4.34 -0.90 -7.76
CA PHE A 152 -4.86 -1.28 -6.45
C PHE A 152 -5.06 -2.80 -6.34
N GLU A 153 -5.74 -3.41 -7.31
CA GLU A 153 -5.99 -4.84 -7.37
C GLU A 153 -4.68 -5.64 -7.32
N ARG A 154 -3.70 -5.32 -8.19
CA ARG A 154 -2.38 -5.96 -8.19
C ARG A 154 -1.63 -5.82 -6.86
N GLN A 155 -1.70 -4.65 -6.20
CA GLN A 155 -1.05 -4.44 -4.90
C GLN A 155 -1.71 -5.25 -3.80
N MET A 156 -3.03 -5.35 -3.80
CA MET A 156 -3.78 -6.16 -2.83
C MET A 156 -3.54 -7.66 -3.03
N GLU A 157 -3.47 -8.15 -4.27
CA GLU A 157 -3.11 -9.53 -4.59
C GLU A 157 -1.69 -9.87 -4.10
N LYS A 158 -0.70 -9.03 -4.43
CA LYS A 158 0.68 -9.21 -3.97
C LYS A 158 0.78 -9.23 -2.45
N ALA A 159 0.05 -8.34 -1.76
CA ALA A 159 -0.01 -8.34 -0.31
C ALA A 159 -0.66 -9.62 0.25
N ALA A 160 -1.69 -10.14 -0.40
CA ALA A 160 -2.32 -11.40 -0.01
C ALA A 160 -1.38 -12.61 -0.23
N GLU A 161 -0.66 -12.64 -1.36
CA GLU A 161 0.33 -13.68 -1.64
C GLU A 161 1.45 -13.70 -0.59
N SER A 162 1.99 -12.54 -0.19
CA SER A 162 3.03 -12.46 0.83
C SER A 162 2.54 -12.89 2.22
N MET A 163 1.24 -12.85 2.48
CA MET A 163 0.61 -13.30 3.73
C MET A 163 0.21 -14.77 3.71
N THR A 164 0.37 -15.45 2.57
CA THR A 164 0.07 -16.89 2.46
C THR A 164 1.16 -17.71 3.16
N PRO A 165 0.82 -18.61 4.11
CA PRO A 165 1.80 -19.47 4.75
C PRO A 165 2.64 -20.27 3.74
N GLY A 166 3.95 -20.28 3.94
CA GLY A 166 4.94 -20.89 3.05
C GLY A 166 5.58 -19.93 2.04
N ASN A 167 5.06 -18.71 1.88
CA ASN A 167 5.64 -17.72 0.98
C ASN A 167 6.63 -16.80 1.68
N PHE A 168 7.65 -16.34 0.96
CA PHE A 168 8.52 -15.27 1.43
C PHE A 168 7.73 -13.95 1.50
N SER A 169 7.84 -13.26 2.64
CA SER A 169 7.09 -12.03 2.90
C SER A 169 7.96 -10.83 3.20
N TRP A 170 9.19 -11.03 3.66
CA TRP A 170 10.09 -9.95 4.05
C TRP A 170 11.54 -10.31 3.82
N ASN A 171 12.41 -9.30 3.66
CA ASN A 171 13.85 -9.44 3.67
C ASN A 171 14.44 -8.42 4.63
N GLU A 172 15.31 -8.87 5.53
CA GLU A 172 15.93 -8.06 6.56
C GLU A 172 17.44 -8.12 6.46
N LEU A 173 18.09 -6.97 6.35
CA LEU A 173 19.53 -6.86 6.46
C LEU A 173 19.92 -6.79 7.95
N MET A 174 20.70 -7.74 8.42
CA MET A 174 21.39 -7.65 9.70
C MET A 174 22.82 -7.19 9.46
N THR A 175 23.22 -6.06 10.04
CA THR A 175 24.59 -5.54 9.89
C THR A 175 25.00 -4.68 11.09
N SER A 176 26.29 -4.72 11.45
CA SER A 176 26.86 -3.80 12.45
C SER A 176 27.19 -2.42 11.86
N ALA A 177 27.10 -2.23 10.53
CA ALA A 177 27.48 -1.00 9.82
C ALA A 177 26.27 -0.37 9.11
N THR A 178 25.19 -0.08 9.86
CA THR A 178 23.91 0.40 9.33
C THR A 178 24.03 1.64 8.44
N ASP A 179 24.83 2.65 8.83
CA ASP A 179 25.01 3.88 8.04
C ASP A 179 25.67 3.60 6.69
N LYS A 180 26.69 2.71 6.68
CA LYS A 180 27.38 2.33 5.43
C LYS A 180 26.44 1.56 4.52
N ALA A 181 25.65 0.65 5.08
CA ALA A 181 24.67 -0.12 4.32
C ALA A 181 23.57 0.78 3.76
N ALA A 182 23.00 1.70 4.54
CA ALA A 182 22.02 2.66 4.11
C ALA A 182 22.54 3.51 2.93
N ALA A 183 23.75 4.06 3.06
CA ALA A 183 24.37 4.85 2.01
C ALA A 183 24.66 4.04 0.73
N PHE A 184 25.05 2.77 0.87
CA PHE A 184 25.31 1.88 -0.26
C PHE A 184 24.04 1.58 -1.05
N TYR A 185 22.96 1.11 -0.37
CA TYR A 185 21.73 0.75 -1.04
C TYR A 185 20.98 1.97 -1.61
N ALA A 186 21.08 3.13 -0.94
CA ALA A 186 20.58 4.39 -1.48
C ALA A 186 21.26 4.77 -2.81
N LYS A 187 22.58 4.64 -2.90
CA LYS A 187 23.33 4.94 -4.13
C LYS A 187 23.13 3.90 -5.22
N LEU A 188 23.06 2.62 -4.86
CA LEU A 188 23.00 1.53 -5.83
C LEU A 188 21.60 1.38 -6.44
N PHE A 189 20.56 1.45 -5.61
CA PHE A 189 19.18 1.15 -6.00
C PHE A 189 18.23 2.35 -5.90
N GLY A 190 18.70 3.49 -5.38
CA GLY A 190 17.82 4.63 -5.09
C GLY A 190 16.89 4.40 -3.90
N TRP A 191 17.21 3.42 -3.04
CA TRP A 191 16.37 3.13 -1.88
C TRP A 191 16.47 4.24 -0.84
N GLU A 192 15.32 4.59 -0.25
CA GLU A 192 15.20 5.62 0.78
C GLU A 192 15.20 4.95 2.16
N PRO A 193 16.27 5.12 2.98
CA PRO A 193 16.27 4.62 4.35
C PRO A 193 15.34 5.47 5.21
N ALA A 194 14.36 4.85 5.86
CA ALA A 194 13.37 5.47 6.73
C ALA A 194 13.41 4.82 8.13
N PRO A 195 14.03 5.46 9.14
CA PRO A 195 14.03 4.98 10.51
C PRO A 195 12.60 4.85 11.05
N MET A 196 12.32 3.75 11.75
CA MET A 196 11.03 3.55 12.41
C MET A 196 11.03 4.23 13.80
N PRO A 197 10.06 5.11 14.08
CA PRO A 197 9.97 5.77 15.37
C PRO A 197 9.86 4.77 16.54
N GLY A 198 10.69 4.94 17.55
CA GLY A 198 10.68 4.11 18.75
C GLY A 198 11.32 2.71 18.60
N MET A 199 11.91 2.41 17.45
CA MET A 199 12.60 1.12 17.19
C MET A 199 14.00 1.35 16.63
N ALA A 200 14.97 0.52 17.02
CA ALA A 200 16.30 0.47 16.39
C ALA A 200 16.23 -0.27 15.05
N TYR A 201 15.36 0.18 14.17
CA TYR A 201 15.04 -0.46 12.90
C TYR A 201 14.86 0.58 11.79
N THR A 202 15.36 0.28 10.61
CA THR A 202 15.22 1.12 9.42
C THR A 202 14.54 0.32 8.32
N VAL A 203 13.48 0.85 7.72
CA VAL A 203 12.91 0.28 6.50
C VAL A 203 13.53 0.95 5.27
N PHE A 204 13.79 0.19 4.23
CA PHE A 204 14.12 0.71 2.91
C PHE A 204 12.85 0.87 2.09
N LYS A 205 12.65 2.06 1.52
CA LYS A 205 11.55 2.34 0.60
C LYS A 205 12.08 2.48 -0.82
N ASN A 206 11.32 2.00 -1.79
CA ASN A 206 11.58 2.18 -3.21
C ASN A 206 10.27 2.62 -3.89
N ALA A 207 10.26 3.86 -4.41
CA ALA A 207 9.06 4.47 -4.99
C ALA A 207 7.82 4.32 -4.09
N GLY A 208 7.97 4.59 -2.79
CA GLY A 208 6.91 4.50 -1.78
C GLY A 208 6.58 3.08 -1.28
N ASN A 209 7.13 2.01 -1.89
CA ASN A 209 6.95 0.63 -1.43
C ASN A 209 8.08 0.22 -0.50
N TYR A 210 7.81 -0.71 0.42
CA TYR A 210 8.85 -1.32 1.23
C TYR A 210 9.68 -2.28 0.37
N ALA A 211 11.00 -2.09 0.36
CA ALA A 211 11.96 -2.94 -0.33
C ALA A 211 12.62 -3.96 0.62
N GLY A 212 12.65 -3.65 1.92
CA GLY A 212 13.21 -4.49 2.95
C GLY A 212 13.41 -3.71 4.25
N GLY A 213 13.98 -4.38 5.26
CA GLY A 213 14.33 -3.77 6.52
C GLY A 213 15.81 -3.88 6.84
N MET A 214 16.25 -3.16 7.85
CA MET A 214 17.62 -3.22 8.37
C MET A 214 17.61 -3.14 9.88
N LEU A 215 18.28 -4.09 10.50
CA LEU A 215 18.48 -4.19 11.93
C LEU A 215 19.98 -4.08 12.27
N GLN A 216 20.31 -3.35 13.34
CA GLN A 216 21.65 -3.35 13.91
C GLN A 216 21.99 -4.75 14.44
N ALA A 217 22.96 -5.43 13.82
CA ALA A 217 23.46 -6.69 14.33
C ALA A 217 24.26 -6.46 15.62
N GLY A 218 24.05 -7.32 16.60
CA GLY A 218 24.91 -7.36 17.80
C GLY A 218 26.33 -7.83 17.46
N ASP A 219 27.26 -7.59 18.37
CA ASP A 219 28.68 -7.97 18.22
C ASP A 219 28.86 -9.47 17.89
N GLY A 220 29.72 -9.74 16.92
CA GLY A 220 30.05 -11.10 16.49
C GLY A 220 29.01 -11.76 15.58
N ARG A 221 27.91 -11.11 15.24
CA ARG A 221 26.94 -11.63 14.25
C ARG A 221 27.37 -11.30 12.83
N PRO A 222 27.22 -12.22 11.88
CA PRO A 222 27.58 -11.97 10.49
C PRO A 222 26.63 -10.94 9.88
N THR A 223 27.16 -10.10 8.97
CA THR A 223 26.33 -9.27 8.10
C THR A 223 25.69 -10.14 7.04
N MET A 224 24.35 -10.15 6.97
CA MET A 224 23.60 -10.98 6.03
C MET A 224 22.18 -10.45 5.79
N TRP A 225 21.64 -10.79 4.65
CA TRP A 225 20.20 -10.69 4.39
C TRP A 225 19.51 -11.95 4.92
N VAL A 226 18.49 -11.76 5.75
CA VAL A 226 17.63 -12.82 6.29
C VAL A 226 16.27 -12.71 5.62
N PRO A 227 15.90 -13.67 4.76
CA PRO A 227 14.54 -13.75 4.24
C PRO A 227 13.58 -14.31 5.28
N TYR A 228 12.36 -13.82 5.34
CA TYR A 228 11.30 -14.30 6.23
C TYR A 228 10.19 -14.99 5.45
N VAL A 229 9.76 -16.13 5.93
CA VAL A 229 8.63 -16.91 5.43
C VAL A 229 7.42 -16.67 6.33
N THR A 230 6.29 -16.34 5.75
CA THR A 230 5.01 -16.29 6.49
C THR A 230 4.62 -17.69 6.92
N VAL A 231 4.18 -17.84 8.16
CA VAL A 231 3.67 -19.09 8.72
C VAL A 231 2.34 -18.86 9.43
N ALA A 232 1.56 -19.92 9.59
CA ALA A 232 0.30 -19.85 10.34
C ALA A 232 0.53 -19.70 11.86
N ASP A 233 1.64 -20.28 12.34
CA ASP A 233 2.02 -20.26 13.76
C ASP A 233 3.54 -20.37 13.88
N THR A 234 4.15 -19.36 14.48
CA THR A 234 5.61 -19.25 14.60
C THR A 234 6.17 -20.29 15.59
N ASP A 235 5.49 -20.53 16.71
CA ASP A 235 5.93 -21.51 17.72
C ASP A 235 5.89 -22.93 17.17
N ALA A 236 4.78 -23.29 16.53
CA ALA A 236 4.63 -24.59 15.89
C ALA A 236 5.66 -24.81 14.79
N SER A 237 5.95 -23.75 13.98
CA SER A 237 6.94 -23.80 12.90
C SER A 237 8.36 -23.96 13.43
N ALA A 238 8.73 -23.24 14.49
CA ALA A 238 10.03 -23.37 15.14
C ALA A 238 10.22 -24.77 15.74
N ALA A 239 9.21 -25.29 16.46
CA ALA A 239 9.24 -26.63 17.01
C ALA A 239 9.32 -27.74 15.94
N ALA A 240 8.62 -27.55 14.81
CA ALA A 240 8.70 -28.47 13.68
C ALA A 240 10.09 -28.44 13.03
N ALA A 241 10.69 -27.25 12.86
CA ALA A 241 12.03 -27.10 12.31
C ALA A 241 13.09 -27.83 13.16
N GLN A 242 13.02 -27.70 14.49
CA GLN A 242 13.91 -28.43 15.42
C GLN A 242 13.82 -29.96 15.23
N LYS A 243 12.60 -30.50 15.11
CA LYS A 243 12.38 -31.93 14.84
C LYS A 243 12.95 -32.38 13.51
N LEU A 244 13.07 -31.46 12.54
CA LEU A 244 13.68 -31.69 11.24
C LEU A 244 15.19 -31.46 11.21
N GLY A 245 15.82 -31.21 12.37
CA GLY A 245 17.27 -31.06 12.51
C GLY A 245 17.77 -29.61 12.33
N ALA A 246 16.89 -28.64 12.26
CA ALA A 246 17.27 -27.23 12.23
C ALA A 246 17.63 -26.70 13.63
N LYS A 247 18.41 -25.61 13.67
CA LYS A 247 18.74 -24.87 14.89
C LYS A 247 17.89 -23.61 14.97
N VAL A 248 17.15 -23.43 16.07
CA VAL A 248 16.51 -22.15 16.38
C VAL A 248 17.56 -21.20 16.95
N CYS A 249 17.83 -20.10 16.23
CA CYS A 249 18.83 -19.08 16.59
C CYS A 249 18.23 -17.94 17.39
N MET A 250 16.94 -17.66 17.17
CA MET A 250 16.11 -16.75 17.96
C MET A 250 14.77 -17.44 18.22
N GLU A 251 14.46 -17.65 19.48
CA GLU A 251 13.20 -18.24 19.90
C GLU A 251 12.00 -17.37 19.48
N PRO A 252 10.80 -17.96 19.30
CA PRO A 252 9.60 -17.24 18.98
C PRO A 252 9.38 -16.04 19.90
N THR A 253 9.41 -14.85 19.34
CA THR A 253 9.40 -13.57 20.06
C THR A 253 8.36 -12.62 19.44
N ASP A 254 7.56 -11.98 20.29
CA ASP A 254 6.60 -10.97 19.84
C ASP A 254 7.29 -9.64 19.56
N ILE A 255 7.07 -9.08 18.38
CA ILE A 255 7.53 -7.75 18.01
C ILE A 255 6.30 -6.84 17.94
N PRO A 256 6.19 -5.83 18.83
CA PRO A 256 5.04 -4.93 18.87
C PRO A 256 4.76 -4.30 17.51
N GLY A 257 3.49 -4.36 17.06
CA GLY A 257 3.06 -3.81 15.78
C GLY A 257 3.50 -4.59 14.53
N VAL A 258 4.25 -5.69 14.70
CA VAL A 258 4.72 -6.54 13.59
C VAL A 258 4.09 -7.92 13.64
N GLY A 259 4.22 -8.63 14.76
CA GLY A 259 3.77 -10.00 14.91
C GLY A 259 4.79 -10.85 15.68
N ARG A 260 4.68 -12.16 15.54
CA ARG A 260 5.56 -13.12 16.22
C ARG A 260 6.57 -13.70 15.22
N ILE A 261 7.85 -13.60 15.54
CA ILE A 261 8.95 -14.01 14.66
C ILE A 261 9.87 -15.01 15.35
N ALA A 262 10.57 -15.85 14.58
CA ALA A 262 11.69 -16.66 15.02
C ALA A 262 12.75 -16.69 13.91
N VAL A 263 14.01 -16.91 14.26
CA VAL A 263 15.12 -17.08 13.30
C VAL A 263 15.68 -18.49 13.42
N ILE A 264 15.82 -19.14 12.28
CA ILE A 264 16.12 -20.56 12.17
C ILE A 264 17.29 -20.74 11.20
N THR A 265 18.23 -21.64 11.54
CA THR A 265 19.23 -22.13 10.61
C THR A 265 18.88 -23.57 10.24
N ASP A 266 18.70 -23.85 8.96
CA ASP A 266 18.37 -25.18 8.47
C ASP A 266 19.53 -26.17 8.58
N PRO A 267 19.32 -27.48 8.35
CA PRO A 267 20.39 -28.49 8.43
C PRO A 267 21.55 -28.28 7.45
N THR A 268 21.38 -27.44 6.41
CA THR A 268 22.42 -27.11 5.44
C THR A 268 23.23 -25.87 5.81
N GLY A 269 22.80 -25.14 6.86
CA GLY A 269 23.44 -23.92 7.34
C GLY A 269 22.81 -22.62 6.82
N ALA A 270 21.71 -22.67 6.05
CA ALA A 270 21.02 -21.47 5.60
C ALA A 270 20.15 -20.89 6.72
N THR A 271 20.25 -19.56 6.93
CA THR A 271 19.48 -18.84 7.96
C THR A 271 18.31 -18.11 7.33
N PHE A 272 17.13 -18.26 7.91
CA PHE A 272 15.90 -17.59 7.52
C PHE A 272 15.04 -17.30 8.75
N GLY A 273 14.10 -16.36 8.59
CA GLY A 273 13.09 -16.07 9.61
C GLY A 273 11.76 -16.77 9.28
N VAL A 274 10.97 -17.05 10.31
CA VAL A 274 9.55 -17.35 10.19
C VAL A 274 8.75 -16.26 10.90
N TRP A 275 7.61 -15.90 10.34
CA TRP A 275 6.78 -14.80 10.84
C TRP A 275 5.30 -15.14 10.74
N ALA A 276 4.57 -14.86 11.81
CA ALA A 276 3.12 -14.88 11.85
C ALA A 276 2.59 -13.53 12.35
N GLN A 277 1.47 -13.10 11.80
CA GLN A 277 0.77 -11.90 12.27
C GLN A 277 0.37 -12.08 13.75
N ALA A 278 0.42 -11.00 14.53
CA ALA A 278 -0.12 -11.02 15.89
C ALA A 278 -1.58 -11.51 15.88
N LYS A 279 -1.90 -12.45 16.77
CA LYS A 279 -3.31 -12.84 17.00
C LYS A 279 -3.97 -11.69 17.77
N GLU A 280 -5.08 -11.16 17.25
CA GLU A 280 -5.91 -10.17 17.93
C GLU A 280 -6.51 -10.72 19.23
#